data_62788442d087c306bb663a9472685c76
#
_entry.id   62788442d087c306bb663a9472685c76
#
_cell.length_a   1.000
_cell.length_b   1.000
_cell.length_c   1.000
_cell.angle_alpha   90.00
_cell.angle_beta   90.00
_cell.angle_gamma   90.00
#
_symmetry.space_group_name_H-M   'P 1'
#
loop_
_entity.id
_entity.type
_entity.pdbx_description
1 polymer ?
#
loop_
_entity_poly.entity_id
_entity_poly.type
_entity_poly.pdbx_seq_one_letter_code
_entity_poly.pdbx_strand_id
1 'polypeptide(L)'
;TKIWEYSAEDRIVGGVNRFLNPTNEQWRVVIGSYDYHVHCVDAATGDLVWKYATDNFINGTPAIDDGFAYAGGCDGLLHAIDLSTGNRSQAIEINAYIAGSPALESGYAYLGHYGNQFLCVDLNEKKILWTYEDREFPFFASPALSEKLVVIGGRDKRIHAVHKATGEPAWQARTKGRVDSSPVITVDRVLAGSEDGRLYMWDLTS
;
A
#
# COMPACT_ATOMS: atom_id res chain seq x y z
N THR A 1 12.16 2.83 -27.42
CA THR A 1 13.51 2.28 -27.19
C THR A 1 13.69 2.07 -25.68
N LYS A 2 14.10 0.87 -25.25
CA LYS A 2 14.46 0.59 -23.85
C LYS A 2 15.69 1.42 -23.48
N ILE A 3 15.66 2.11 -22.32
CA ILE A 3 16.76 2.94 -21.82
C ILE A 3 17.67 2.09 -20.93
N TRP A 4 17.09 1.40 -19.95
CA TRP A 4 17.80 0.50 -19.04
C TRP A 4 16.92 -0.66 -18.60
N GLU A 5 17.50 -1.63 -17.92
CA GLU A 5 16.83 -2.76 -17.30
C GLU A 5 17.49 -3.05 -15.95
N TYR A 6 16.67 -3.25 -14.93
CA TYR A 6 17.09 -3.74 -13.62
C TYR A 6 16.44 -5.10 -13.37
N SER A 7 17.19 -6.07 -12.89
CA SER A 7 16.70 -7.41 -12.57
C SER A 7 16.79 -7.68 -11.08
N ALA A 8 15.65 -7.90 -10.44
CA ALA A 8 15.55 -8.53 -9.13
C ALA A 8 15.72 -10.06 -9.28
N GLU A 9 15.94 -10.76 -8.17
CA GLU A 9 16.16 -12.22 -8.20
C GLU A 9 14.84 -13.02 -8.33
N ASP A 10 13.68 -12.37 -8.12
CA ASP A 10 12.35 -12.95 -8.31
C ASP A 10 11.37 -11.86 -8.80
N ARG A 11 10.08 -12.20 -8.90
CA ARG A 11 9.01 -11.39 -9.48
C ARG A 11 8.84 -10.04 -8.78
N ILE A 12 8.64 -9.02 -9.59
CA ILE A 12 8.15 -7.70 -9.17
C ILE A 12 6.66 -7.67 -9.53
N VAL A 13 5.78 -7.76 -8.54
CA VAL A 13 4.32 -7.80 -8.75
C VAL A 13 3.64 -6.49 -8.39
N GLY A 14 4.24 -5.72 -7.49
CA GLY A 14 3.80 -4.36 -7.14
C GLY A 14 4.13 -3.35 -8.23
N GLY A 15 3.60 -2.15 -8.08
CA GLY A 15 4.01 -1.01 -8.89
C GLY A 15 5.35 -0.43 -8.43
N VAL A 16 5.72 0.66 -9.05
CA VAL A 16 6.93 1.42 -8.70
C VAL A 16 6.55 2.75 -8.07
N ASN A 17 7.38 3.22 -7.14
CA ASN A 17 7.28 4.59 -6.63
C ASN A 17 8.62 5.30 -6.81
N ARG A 18 8.62 6.63 -6.76
CA ARG A 18 9.82 7.44 -6.99
C ARG A 18 9.95 8.56 -5.97
N PHE A 19 11.17 8.95 -5.71
CA PHE A 19 11.48 10.12 -4.88
C PHE A 19 12.70 10.86 -5.41
N LEU A 20 12.79 12.14 -5.06
CA LEU A 20 13.99 12.94 -5.29
C LEU A 20 14.90 12.80 -4.08
N ASN A 21 16.12 12.31 -4.28
CA ASN A 21 17.10 12.21 -3.19
C ASN A 21 17.48 13.63 -2.75
N PRO A 22 17.25 13.99 -1.48
CA PRO A 22 17.48 15.37 -1.01
C PRO A 22 18.96 15.79 -0.98
N THR A 23 19.89 14.82 -0.99
CA THR A 23 21.31 15.10 -0.90
C THR A 23 21.94 15.49 -2.25
N ASN A 24 21.49 14.85 -3.33
CA ASN A 24 22.12 15.03 -4.65
C ASN A 24 21.12 15.35 -5.78
N GLU A 25 19.86 15.58 -5.43
CA GLU A 25 18.76 15.92 -6.37
C GLU A 25 18.59 14.92 -7.52
N GLN A 26 18.98 13.66 -7.31
CA GLN A 26 18.78 12.59 -8.28
C GLN A 26 17.47 11.84 -8.01
N TRP A 27 16.73 11.55 -9.08
CA TRP A 27 15.56 10.70 -8.98
C TRP A 27 15.94 9.25 -8.69
N ARG A 28 15.23 8.66 -7.75
CA ARG A 28 15.34 7.25 -7.37
C ARG A 28 14.00 6.57 -7.55
N VAL A 29 14.05 5.26 -7.78
CA VAL A 29 12.87 4.39 -7.90
C VAL A 29 12.96 3.32 -6.82
N VAL A 30 11.84 3.07 -6.12
CA VAL A 30 11.74 1.97 -5.16
C VAL A 30 10.71 0.95 -5.61
N ILE A 31 11.02 -0.32 -5.45
CA ILE A 31 10.19 -1.47 -5.81
C ILE A 31 10.27 -2.54 -4.74
N GLY A 32 9.18 -3.27 -4.53
CA GLY A 32 9.16 -4.51 -3.75
C GLY A 32 9.27 -5.73 -4.66
N SER A 33 9.95 -6.77 -4.21
CA SER A 33 10.11 -8.01 -4.96
C SER A 33 9.81 -9.24 -4.11
N TYR A 34 9.52 -10.35 -4.79
CA TYR A 34 9.37 -11.67 -4.17
C TYR A 34 10.71 -12.31 -3.78
N ASP A 35 11.83 -11.67 -4.10
CA ASP A 35 13.15 -12.04 -3.59
C ASP A 35 13.40 -11.60 -2.14
N TYR A 36 12.33 -11.18 -1.42
CA TYR A 36 12.33 -10.72 -0.04
C TYR A 36 13.02 -9.37 0.17
N HIS A 37 13.09 -8.54 -0.88
CA HIS A 37 13.74 -7.24 -0.76
C HIS A 37 12.88 -6.08 -1.28
N VAL A 38 13.14 -4.94 -0.67
CA VAL A 38 12.85 -3.65 -1.27
C VAL A 38 14.13 -3.14 -1.92
N HIS A 39 14.06 -2.78 -3.21
CA HIS A 39 15.20 -2.28 -3.99
C HIS A 39 15.01 -0.81 -4.28
N CYS A 40 16.09 -0.05 -4.22
CA CYS A 40 16.17 1.31 -4.71
C CYS A 40 17.18 1.37 -5.86
N VAL A 41 16.76 1.90 -6.99
CA VAL A 41 17.61 2.05 -8.17
C VAL A 41 17.65 3.51 -8.61
N ASP A 42 18.73 3.88 -9.28
CA ASP A 42 18.87 5.18 -9.94
C ASP A 42 17.91 5.26 -11.13
N ALA A 43 17.08 6.31 -11.17
CA ALA A 43 16.06 6.43 -12.21
C ALA A 43 16.65 6.75 -13.60
N ALA A 44 17.86 7.29 -13.69
CA ALA A 44 18.50 7.61 -14.96
C ALA A 44 19.26 6.44 -15.55
N THR A 45 19.93 5.63 -14.71
CA THR A 45 20.84 4.55 -15.16
C THR A 45 20.28 3.15 -14.93
N GLY A 46 19.37 2.96 -13.97
CA GLY A 46 18.90 1.65 -13.54
C GLY A 46 19.86 0.94 -12.57
N ASP A 47 20.94 1.57 -12.13
CA ASP A 47 21.90 0.99 -11.21
C ASP A 47 21.30 0.84 -9.81
N LEU A 48 21.64 -0.27 -9.14
CA LEU A 48 21.25 -0.49 -7.76
C LEU A 48 21.90 0.53 -6.83
N VAL A 49 21.08 1.21 -6.02
CA VAL A 49 21.53 2.18 -5.00
C VAL A 49 21.63 1.50 -3.64
N TRP A 50 20.55 0.84 -3.22
CA TRP A 50 20.51 0.03 -2.02
C TRP A 50 19.44 -1.06 -2.12
N LYS A 51 19.59 -2.08 -1.27
CA LYS A 51 18.68 -3.23 -1.17
C LYS A 51 18.40 -3.49 0.30
N TYR A 52 17.14 -3.55 0.68
CA TYR A 52 16.68 -3.79 2.05
C TYR A 52 16.04 -5.18 2.15
N ALA A 53 16.58 -6.03 3.03
CA ALA A 53 16.07 -7.39 3.23
C ALA A 53 14.87 -7.41 4.20
N THR A 54 13.87 -8.22 3.87
CA THR A 54 12.74 -8.60 4.70
C THR A 54 12.73 -10.12 4.90
N ASP A 55 11.87 -10.62 5.78
CA ASP A 55 11.83 -12.05 6.06
C ASP A 55 10.89 -12.84 5.11
N ASN A 56 10.17 -12.14 4.21
CA ASN A 56 9.25 -12.77 3.25
C ASN A 56 8.95 -11.84 2.05
N PHE A 57 8.10 -12.29 1.11
CA PHE A 57 7.71 -11.57 -0.11
C PHE A 57 7.18 -10.16 0.17
N ILE A 58 7.55 -9.22 -0.70
CA ILE A 58 6.94 -7.89 -0.76
C ILE A 58 5.97 -7.84 -1.94
N ASN A 59 4.68 -7.75 -1.65
CA ASN A 59 3.62 -7.78 -2.66
C ASN A 59 3.25 -6.39 -3.18
N GLY A 60 3.17 -5.42 -2.29
CA GLY A 60 2.71 -4.06 -2.60
C GLY A 60 3.81 -3.15 -3.12
N THR A 61 3.40 -2.02 -3.64
CA THR A 61 4.30 -0.90 -3.95
C THR A 61 4.70 -0.22 -2.65
N PRO A 62 6.00 -0.04 -2.35
CA PRO A 62 6.41 0.77 -1.22
C PRO A 62 5.86 2.19 -1.33
N ALA A 63 5.14 2.67 -0.31
CA ALA A 63 4.66 4.05 -0.25
C ALA A 63 5.74 4.96 0.33
N ILE A 64 5.76 6.23 -0.07
CA ILE A 64 6.82 7.17 0.32
C ILE A 64 6.19 8.35 1.08
N ASP A 65 6.71 8.63 2.25
CA ASP A 65 6.37 9.82 3.03
C ASP A 65 7.56 10.21 3.94
N ASP A 66 7.77 11.51 4.13
CA ASP A 66 8.72 12.13 5.06
C ASP A 66 10.11 11.46 5.12
N GLY A 67 10.72 11.17 3.96
CA GLY A 67 12.06 10.58 3.87
C GLY A 67 12.12 9.06 4.07
N PHE A 68 10.98 8.39 4.19
CA PHE A 68 10.90 6.95 4.38
C PHE A 68 10.10 6.26 3.26
N ALA A 69 10.50 5.01 2.96
CA ALA A 69 9.66 4.08 2.21
C ALA A 69 8.96 3.12 3.18
N TYR A 70 7.64 3.02 3.06
CA TYR A 70 6.83 2.11 3.86
C TYR A 70 6.42 0.91 3.01
N ALA A 71 6.85 -0.27 3.39
CA ALA A 71 6.58 -1.51 2.67
C ALA A 71 5.94 -2.54 3.60
N GLY A 72 4.83 -3.12 3.15
CA GLY A 72 4.21 -4.27 3.79
C GLY A 72 4.54 -5.55 3.05
N GLY A 73 4.75 -6.62 3.79
CA GLY A 73 5.10 -7.92 3.24
C GLY A 73 4.37 -9.10 3.90
N CYS A 74 4.74 -10.30 3.46
CA CYS A 74 4.23 -11.54 4.02
C CYS A 74 4.94 -11.96 5.31
N ASP A 75 5.76 -11.11 5.91
CA ASP A 75 6.37 -11.31 7.23
C ASP A 75 5.53 -10.74 8.39
N GLY A 76 4.42 -10.08 8.05
CA GLY A 76 3.50 -9.51 9.05
C GLY A 76 3.96 -8.17 9.61
N LEU A 77 4.90 -7.51 8.97
CA LEU A 77 5.45 -6.23 9.38
C LEU A 77 5.14 -5.12 8.36
N LEU A 78 4.93 -3.91 8.85
CA LEU A 78 5.03 -2.69 8.07
C LEU A 78 6.41 -2.08 8.33
N HIS A 79 7.30 -2.19 7.34
CA HIS A 79 8.67 -1.68 7.41
C HIS A 79 8.72 -0.21 7.05
N ALA A 80 9.47 0.60 7.82
CA ALA A 80 9.89 1.94 7.43
C ALA A 80 11.39 1.94 7.14
N ILE A 81 11.75 2.27 5.91
CA ILE A 81 13.09 2.20 5.37
C ILE A 81 13.55 3.63 5.04
N ASP A 82 14.66 4.05 5.60
CA ASP A 82 15.26 5.35 5.31
C ASP A 82 15.67 5.43 3.82
N LEU A 83 15.10 6.38 3.10
CA LEU A 83 15.31 6.51 1.65
C LEU A 83 16.74 6.88 1.27
N SER A 84 17.48 7.53 2.15
CA SER A 84 18.85 7.96 1.89
C SER A 84 19.86 6.82 2.00
N THR A 85 19.63 5.91 2.96
CA THR A 85 20.58 4.87 3.35
C THR A 85 20.14 3.45 2.99
N GLY A 86 18.83 3.22 2.83
CA GLY A 86 18.26 1.87 2.70
C GLY A 86 18.21 1.09 4.01
N ASN A 87 18.52 1.72 5.14
CA ASN A 87 18.49 1.05 6.44
C ASN A 87 17.08 1.04 7.05
N ARG A 88 16.82 0.02 7.87
CA ARG A 88 15.58 -0.02 8.65
C ARG A 88 15.56 1.10 9.68
N SER A 89 14.58 2.00 9.55
CA SER A 89 14.27 2.98 10.58
C SER A 89 13.40 2.35 11.66
N GLN A 90 12.35 1.61 11.24
CA GLN A 90 11.44 0.91 12.15
C GLN A 90 10.71 -0.23 11.44
N ALA A 91 10.09 -1.11 12.24
CA ALA A 91 9.11 -2.08 11.77
C ALA A 91 7.95 -2.11 12.77
N ILE A 92 6.72 -2.07 12.26
CA ILE A 92 5.49 -2.07 13.05
C ILE A 92 4.82 -3.43 12.87
N GLU A 93 4.53 -4.10 13.98
CA GLU A 93 3.88 -5.40 13.95
C GLU A 93 2.41 -5.27 13.53
N ILE A 94 2.06 -5.92 12.43
CA ILE A 94 0.69 -6.04 11.92
C ILE A 94 0.13 -7.44 12.24
N ASN A 95 1.03 -8.43 12.41
CA ASN A 95 0.73 -9.82 12.71
C ASN A 95 -0.11 -10.55 11.65
N ALA A 96 -0.13 -10.03 10.42
CA ALA A 96 -0.79 -10.66 9.28
C ALA A 96 -0.14 -10.22 7.97
N TYR A 97 -0.20 -11.07 6.94
CA TYR A 97 0.38 -10.79 5.63
C TYR A 97 -0.30 -9.60 4.95
N ILE A 98 0.47 -8.61 4.55
CA ILE A 98 0.01 -7.41 3.85
C ILE A 98 0.10 -7.68 2.34
N ALA A 99 -1.05 -7.63 1.64
CA ALA A 99 -1.12 -7.93 0.21
C ALA A 99 -1.00 -6.68 -0.67
N GLY A 100 -1.65 -5.59 -0.25
CA GLY A 100 -1.70 -4.33 -0.98
C GLY A 100 -0.61 -3.35 -0.57
N SER A 101 -0.58 -2.22 -1.24
CA SER A 101 0.28 -1.09 -0.87
C SER A 101 -0.38 -0.29 0.25
N PRO A 102 0.35 0.19 1.25
CA PRO A 102 -0.21 1.14 2.21
C PRO A 102 -0.51 2.47 1.52
N ALA A 103 -1.58 3.14 1.93
CA ALA A 103 -1.85 4.53 1.59
C ALA A 103 -1.44 5.41 2.77
N LEU A 104 -0.68 6.48 2.49
CA LEU A 104 -0.09 7.33 3.54
C LEU A 104 -0.70 8.72 3.50
N GLU A 105 -0.98 9.29 4.66
CA GLU A 105 -1.37 10.69 4.80
C GLU A 105 -1.09 11.19 6.23
N SER A 106 -0.37 12.31 6.35
CA SER A 106 -0.19 13.05 7.62
C SER A 106 0.33 12.19 8.79
N GLY A 107 1.27 11.28 8.52
CA GLY A 107 1.85 10.40 9.55
C GLY A 107 1.03 9.16 9.88
N TYR A 108 0.00 8.86 9.07
CA TYR A 108 -0.80 7.65 9.19
C TYR A 108 -0.66 6.76 7.97
N ALA A 109 -0.67 5.45 8.19
CA ALA A 109 -0.75 4.44 7.14
C ALA A 109 -2.08 3.69 7.22
N TYR A 110 -2.72 3.53 6.06
CA TYR A 110 -3.96 2.75 5.91
C TYR A 110 -3.65 1.53 5.06
N LEU A 111 -4.01 0.34 5.54
CA LEU A 111 -3.70 -0.91 4.84
C LEU A 111 -4.68 -2.04 5.18
N GLY A 112 -4.93 -2.91 4.21
CA GLY A 112 -5.63 -4.16 4.42
C GLY A 112 -4.66 -5.34 4.51
N HIS A 113 -5.10 -6.45 5.11
CA HIS A 113 -4.28 -7.64 5.24
C HIS A 113 -5.07 -8.95 5.19
N TYR A 114 -4.37 -10.08 5.14
CA TYR A 114 -4.94 -11.43 5.07
C TYR A 114 -5.75 -11.84 6.30
N GLY A 115 -5.55 -11.19 7.44
CA GLY A 115 -6.29 -11.45 8.69
C GLY A 115 -7.68 -10.80 8.72
N ASN A 116 -8.28 -10.50 7.58
CA ASN A 116 -9.66 -9.98 7.43
C ASN A 116 -9.88 -8.58 8.01
N GLN A 117 -8.82 -7.82 8.23
CA GLN A 117 -8.89 -6.49 8.83
C GLN A 117 -8.35 -5.42 7.88
N PHE A 118 -8.88 -4.24 8.05
CA PHE A 118 -8.40 -2.99 7.47
C PHE A 118 -7.99 -2.06 8.62
N LEU A 119 -6.78 -1.51 8.56
CA LEU A 119 -6.13 -0.82 9.67
C LEU A 119 -5.80 0.63 9.35
N CYS A 120 -5.79 1.46 10.38
CA CYS A 120 -5.02 2.68 10.45
C CYS A 120 -3.86 2.50 11.44
N VAL A 121 -2.66 2.81 11.02
CA VAL A 121 -1.45 2.75 11.81
C VAL A 121 -0.91 4.16 12.01
N ASP A 122 -0.68 4.58 13.24
CA ASP A 122 0.06 5.78 13.57
C ASP A 122 1.56 5.48 13.43
N LEU A 123 2.21 6.12 12.46
CA LEU A 123 3.61 5.88 12.12
C LEU A 123 4.57 6.49 13.14
N ASN A 124 4.17 7.56 13.85
CA ASN A 124 4.97 8.21 14.86
C ASN A 124 4.93 7.41 16.18
N GLU A 125 3.72 7.05 16.62
CA GLU A 125 3.50 6.26 17.83
C GLU A 125 3.76 4.76 17.62
N LYS A 126 3.92 4.31 16.38
CA LYS A 126 4.21 2.92 15.98
C LYS A 126 3.15 1.93 16.47
N LYS A 127 1.89 2.32 16.37
CA LYS A 127 0.77 1.52 16.88
C LYS A 127 -0.43 1.53 15.93
N ILE A 128 -1.23 0.48 16.00
CA ILE A 128 -2.54 0.44 15.34
C ILE A 128 -3.46 1.40 16.10
N LEU A 129 -4.01 2.39 15.38
CA LEU A 129 -4.92 3.38 15.94
C LEU A 129 -6.35 2.86 15.97
N TRP A 130 -6.78 2.24 14.88
CA TRP A 130 -8.06 1.56 14.79
C TRP A 130 -8.01 0.38 13.83
N THR A 131 -8.94 -0.54 14.01
CA THR A 131 -9.15 -1.72 13.19
C THR A 131 -10.60 -1.75 12.73
N TYR A 132 -10.81 -1.94 11.44
CA TYR A 132 -12.11 -2.17 10.84
C TYR A 132 -12.23 -3.63 10.39
N GLU A 133 -13.30 -4.29 10.78
CA GLU A 133 -13.69 -5.64 10.35
C GLU A 133 -15.15 -5.62 9.90
N ASP A 134 -15.43 -6.30 8.79
CA ASP A 134 -16.80 -6.55 8.34
C ASP A 134 -16.90 -7.94 7.72
N ARG A 135 -17.10 -8.97 8.36
CA ARG A 135 -17.06 -10.35 7.88
C ARG A 135 -15.65 -10.93 7.85
N GLU A 136 -15.58 -12.23 7.68
CA GLU A 136 -14.35 -13.01 7.64
C GLU A 136 -13.76 -13.06 6.21
N PHE A 137 -13.51 -11.90 5.61
CA PHE A 137 -12.88 -11.79 4.28
C PHE A 137 -11.73 -10.80 4.28
N PRO A 138 -10.59 -11.16 3.66
CA PRO A 138 -9.42 -10.29 3.65
C PRO A 138 -9.58 -9.09 2.71
N PHE A 139 -8.75 -8.06 2.97
CA PHE A 139 -8.62 -6.87 2.15
C PHE A 139 -7.27 -6.87 1.44
N PHE A 140 -7.27 -7.06 0.12
CA PHE A 140 -6.05 -7.15 -0.69
C PHE A 140 -5.78 -5.90 -1.53
N ALA A 141 -6.81 -5.10 -1.78
CA ALA A 141 -6.68 -3.84 -2.50
C ALA A 141 -5.82 -2.83 -1.73
N SER A 142 -5.14 -1.95 -2.45
CA SER A 142 -4.56 -0.76 -1.83
C SER A 142 -5.66 0.27 -1.60
N PRO A 143 -5.72 0.94 -0.44
CA PRO A 143 -6.78 1.90 -0.15
C PRO A 143 -6.63 3.20 -0.94
N ALA A 144 -7.74 3.92 -1.14
CA ALA A 144 -7.76 5.29 -1.64
C ALA A 144 -8.25 6.24 -0.55
N LEU A 145 -7.63 7.42 -0.47
CA LEU A 145 -7.89 8.42 0.57
C LEU A 145 -8.67 9.61 0.00
N SER A 146 -9.65 10.09 0.77
CA SER A 146 -10.28 11.40 0.61
C SER A 146 -10.03 12.25 1.86
N GLU A 147 -10.60 13.43 1.92
CA GLU A 147 -10.47 14.29 3.11
C GLU A 147 -10.92 13.58 4.41
N LYS A 148 -12.05 12.87 4.38
CA LYS A 148 -12.68 12.27 5.58
C LYS A 148 -12.75 10.74 5.55
N LEU A 149 -12.74 10.15 4.37
CA LEU A 149 -12.95 8.73 4.19
C LEU A 149 -11.71 8.06 3.61
N VAL A 150 -11.56 6.81 3.95
CA VAL A 150 -10.68 5.87 3.27
C VAL A 150 -11.55 4.75 2.67
N VAL A 151 -11.25 4.39 1.41
CA VAL A 151 -12.05 3.43 0.65
C VAL A 151 -11.17 2.26 0.25
N ILE A 152 -11.67 1.05 0.43
CA ILE A 152 -10.96 -0.19 0.11
C ILE A 152 -11.89 -1.24 -0.51
N GLY A 153 -11.37 -2.04 -1.42
CA GLY A 153 -12.05 -3.20 -1.97
C GLY A 153 -11.88 -4.43 -1.08
N GLY A 154 -12.97 -5.23 -0.94
CA GLY A 154 -12.97 -6.44 -0.14
C GLY A 154 -13.24 -7.71 -0.96
N ARG A 155 -12.74 -8.84 -0.48
CA ARG A 155 -13.04 -10.16 -1.06
C ARG A 155 -14.43 -10.68 -0.70
N ASP A 156 -15.16 -10.00 0.14
CA ASP A 156 -16.57 -10.20 0.44
C ASP A 156 -17.51 -9.69 -0.69
N LYS A 157 -16.95 -9.29 -1.83
CA LYS A 157 -17.64 -8.71 -2.99
C LYS A 157 -18.25 -7.35 -2.70
N ARG A 158 -17.50 -6.50 -1.97
CA ARG A 158 -17.92 -5.14 -1.63
C ARG A 158 -16.77 -4.16 -1.78
N ILE A 159 -17.16 -2.90 -1.92
CA ILE A 159 -16.34 -1.76 -1.62
C ILE A 159 -16.76 -1.22 -0.25
N HIS A 160 -15.82 -0.81 0.57
CA HIS A 160 -16.02 -0.30 1.91
C HIS A 160 -15.47 1.10 2.01
N ALA A 161 -16.24 2.02 2.56
CA ALA A 161 -15.79 3.35 2.94
C ALA A 161 -15.85 3.48 4.46
N VAL A 162 -14.77 3.93 5.05
CA VAL A 162 -14.56 4.01 6.50
C VAL A 162 -14.12 5.42 6.86
N HIS A 163 -14.57 5.95 7.99
CA HIS A 163 -14.11 7.23 8.50
C HIS A 163 -12.63 7.17 8.92
N LYS A 164 -11.77 7.99 8.30
CA LYS A 164 -10.32 7.99 8.57
C LYS A 164 -9.96 8.18 10.04
N ALA A 165 -10.72 9.02 10.74
CA ALA A 165 -10.41 9.37 12.12
C ALA A 165 -10.76 8.26 13.13
N THR A 166 -11.78 7.44 12.84
CA THR A 166 -12.35 6.52 13.85
C THR A 166 -12.34 5.06 13.46
N GLY A 167 -12.21 4.75 12.16
CA GLY A 167 -12.38 3.39 11.64
C GLY A 167 -13.85 2.95 11.56
N GLU A 168 -14.79 3.80 11.89
CA GLU A 168 -16.22 3.47 11.80
C GLU A 168 -16.68 3.40 10.33
N PRO A 169 -17.56 2.44 9.99
CA PRO A 169 -18.09 2.33 8.64
C PRO A 169 -18.92 3.56 8.27
N ALA A 170 -18.64 4.12 7.08
CA ALA A 170 -19.45 5.19 6.51
C ALA A 170 -20.51 4.61 5.57
N TRP A 171 -20.09 3.81 4.60
CA TRP A 171 -20.97 3.10 3.70
C TRP A 171 -20.29 1.88 3.08
N GLN A 172 -21.09 1.01 2.47
CA GLN A 172 -20.65 -0.15 1.72
C GLN A 172 -21.51 -0.32 0.47
N ALA A 173 -20.90 -0.81 -0.62
CA ALA A 173 -21.64 -1.13 -1.84
C ALA A 173 -21.24 -2.50 -2.38
N ARG A 174 -22.23 -3.24 -2.92
CA ARG A 174 -22.02 -4.60 -3.45
C ARG A 174 -21.58 -4.59 -4.90
N THR A 175 -20.68 -5.51 -5.20
CA THR A 175 -20.33 -5.97 -6.55
C THR A 175 -20.77 -7.45 -6.72
N LYS A 176 -20.59 -8.03 -7.92
CA LYS A 176 -20.89 -9.46 -8.14
C LYS A 176 -19.67 -10.37 -7.97
N GLY A 177 -18.45 -9.81 -7.97
CA GLY A 177 -17.18 -10.49 -7.76
C GLY A 177 -16.37 -9.82 -6.66
N ARG A 178 -15.23 -10.39 -6.30
CA ARG A 178 -14.28 -9.77 -5.36
C ARG A 178 -13.76 -8.45 -5.92
N VAL A 179 -13.31 -7.58 -5.02
CA VAL A 179 -12.72 -6.28 -5.36
C VAL A 179 -11.27 -6.26 -4.89
N ASP A 180 -10.41 -6.91 -5.65
CA ASP A 180 -8.96 -6.92 -5.40
C ASP A 180 -8.25 -5.73 -6.08
N SER A 181 -8.94 -5.03 -6.99
CA SER A 181 -8.42 -3.80 -7.60
C SER A 181 -8.44 -2.65 -6.61
N SER A 182 -7.39 -1.83 -6.64
CA SER A 182 -7.31 -0.61 -5.83
C SER A 182 -8.33 0.42 -6.34
N PRO A 183 -9.19 0.97 -5.47
CA PRO A 183 -10.13 2.01 -5.86
C PRO A 183 -9.41 3.31 -6.20
N VAL A 184 -10.06 4.13 -6.98
CA VAL A 184 -9.65 5.51 -7.27
C VAL A 184 -10.75 6.46 -6.80
N ILE A 185 -10.37 7.48 -6.07
CA ILE A 185 -11.25 8.58 -5.67
C ILE A 185 -11.01 9.78 -6.58
N THR A 186 -12.08 10.28 -7.19
CA THR A 186 -12.11 11.60 -7.83
C THR A 186 -12.73 12.61 -6.86
N VAL A 187 -13.10 13.80 -7.33
CA VAL A 187 -13.63 14.86 -6.44
C VAL A 187 -14.81 14.35 -5.58
N ASP A 188 -15.75 13.64 -6.18
CA ASP A 188 -17.00 13.21 -5.55
C ASP A 188 -17.41 11.76 -5.87
N ARG A 189 -16.52 10.99 -6.50
CA ARG A 189 -16.79 9.63 -6.94
C ARG A 189 -15.70 8.65 -6.52
N VAL A 190 -16.12 7.40 -6.33
CA VAL A 190 -15.25 6.23 -6.15
C VAL A 190 -15.41 5.32 -7.35
N LEU A 191 -14.29 4.88 -7.93
CA LEU A 191 -14.27 3.89 -9.00
C LEU A 191 -13.46 2.67 -8.56
N ALA A 192 -13.97 1.48 -8.85
CA ALA A 192 -13.23 0.23 -8.64
C ALA A 192 -13.63 -0.84 -9.67
N GLY A 193 -12.65 -1.63 -10.10
CA GLY A 193 -12.87 -2.84 -10.88
C GLY A 193 -13.24 -4.02 -9.99
N SER A 194 -13.99 -4.98 -10.52
CA SER A 194 -14.34 -6.21 -9.81
C SER A 194 -14.01 -7.44 -10.66
N GLU A 195 -13.72 -8.57 -10.01
CA GLU A 195 -13.49 -9.86 -10.66
C GLU A 195 -14.69 -10.35 -11.49
N ASP A 196 -15.85 -9.70 -11.39
CA ASP A 196 -17.00 -9.97 -12.26
C ASP A 196 -16.88 -9.35 -13.66
N GLY A 197 -15.76 -8.73 -13.98
CA GLY A 197 -15.46 -8.11 -15.26
C GLY A 197 -16.10 -6.72 -15.44
N ARG A 198 -16.48 -6.04 -14.34
CA ARG A 198 -17.11 -4.72 -14.38
C ARG A 198 -16.27 -3.66 -13.68
N LEU A 199 -16.32 -2.44 -14.22
CA LEU A 199 -15.92 -1.22 -13.55
C LEU A 199 -17.18 -0.59 -12.93
N TYR A 200 -17.11 -0.29 -11.65
CA TYR A 200 -18.17 0.35 -10.90
C TYR A 200 -17.80 1.77 -10.52
N MET A 201 -18.80 2.62 -10.38
CA MET A 201 -18.65 3.98 -9.89
C MET A 201 -19.77 4.27 -8.89
N TRP A 202 -19.41 4.85 -7.74
CA TRP A 202 -20.31 5.25 -6.67
C TRP A 202 -20.07 6.71 -6.28
N ASP A 203 -21.06 7.33 -5.65
CA ASP A 203 -20.86 8.60 -4.96
C ASP A 203 -19.93 8.39 -3.76
N LEU A 204 -19.00 9.31 -3.51
CA LEU A 204 -18.06 9.21 -2.38
C LEU A 204 -18.79 9.30 -1.02
N THR A 205 -19.94 9.95 -0.96
CA THR A 205 -20.68 10.25 0.28
C THR A 205 -21.93 9.38 0.50
N SER A 206 -22.18 8.39 -0.34
CA SER A 206 -23.46 7.62 -0.29
C SER A 206 -23.25 6.12 -0.20
#